data_6bfda7750ac1e59d995347e06e808ca7
#
_entry.id   6bfda7750ac1e59d995347e06e808ca7
#
_cell.length_a   1.000
_cell.length_b   1.000
_cell.length_c   1.000
_cell.angle_alpha   90.00
_cell.angle_beta   90.00
_cell.angle_gamma   90.00
#
_symmetry.space_group_name_H-M   'P 1'
#
loop_
_entity.id
_entity.type
_entity.pdbx_description
1 polymer ?
#
loop_
_entity_poly.entity_id
_entity_poly.type
_entity_poly.pdbx_seq_one_letter_code
_entity_poly.pdbx_strand_id
1 'polypeptide(L)'
;FEYMQHIRQIAAKNKVFKTYIGLGYYNVITPSVIQRNIFENPGWYTAYTPYQAEIAQGRLEALLNYQTMVMDLTGMELANASLLDEATAAAEAMHMFYAMRNRDQVKRNANVLFVSDKCFPQTIELLQTRSAPIGIELQIGNASELVWNDQIFGAVIQYPDVDGEINDYREFTAAAKSNHSFVCVCADLMSLVLLTPPGEWGADCVVGSTQRFGVPMGYGGPHAAYFATHEEFKRSIPGRIIGVSIDSHGNPALRMALQTREQHIKRDKATSNICTAQALLAIMASMYAVYHGPDGLKRIAGKIHSATRHLATRLSSLGYTVKTQAYFDTIRIGLNNLCSQELLNQRAIQREINLRYESNGDVSLTIDETTSQVDIKALLDLFAGAAGKDAGSIDSYSTIPFWENFSRSSAILKERVFNSYHSETEMMRYIKKLENKDLALNHSMISLGSCTMKLNAASELMPLSLPEFANLHPFIPSDQAEGYLEIFRELSSDLCQSTGFAAVSLQPNSGAQGEYAGLMTIRAYHLSRGDGHRNVALIPSSAHGTNPASAVMAGMEVVVVKCDENGNVDISDLKAKAA
;
A
#
# COMPACT_ATOMS: atom_id res chain seq x y z
N PHE A 1 11.57 -30.47 -11.69
CA PHE A 1 12.95 -30.04 -12.03
C PHE A 1 12.95 -29.07 -13.23
N GLU A 2 12.35 -29.47 -14.34
CA GLU A 2 12.27 -28.66 -15.59
C GLU A 2 11.65 -27.28 -15.36
N TYR A 3 10.52 -27.19 -14.65
CA TYR A 3 9.89 -25.93 -14.29
C TYR A 3 10.86 -24.99 -13.53
N MET A 4 11.52 -25.50 -12.47
CA MET A 4 12.47 -24.70 -11.70
C MET A 4 13.69 -24.27 -12.49
N GLN A 5 14.12 -25.06 -13.47
CA GLN A 5 15.18 -24.68 -14.39
C GLN A 5 14.71 -23.56 -15.34
N HIS A 6 13.52 -23.68 -15.89
CA HIS A 6 12.93 -22.70 -16.79
C HIS A 6 12.70 -21.36 -16.09
N ILE A 7 12.06 -21.35 -14.92
CA ILE A 7 11.78 -20.11 -14.19
C ILE A 7 13.06 -19.39 -13.73
N ARG A 8 14.14 -20.13 -13.41
CA ARG A 8 15.46 -19.55 -13.13
C ARG A 8 16.10 -18.92 -14.36
N GLN A 9 15.89 -19.48 -15.55
CA GLN A 9 16.35 -18.88 -16.80
C GLN A 9 15.62 -17.57 -17.08
N ILE A 10 14.32 -17.51 -16.79
CA ILE A 10 13.54 -16.26 -16.87
C ILE A 10 14.02 -15.26 -15.83
N ALA A 11 14.18 -15.67 -14.58
CA ALA A 11 14.69 -14.82 -13.50
C ALA A 11 16.03 -14.17 -13.84
N ALA A 12 16.96 -14.96 -14.41
CA ALA A 12 18.30 -14.49 -14.81
C ALA A 12 18.30 -13.40 -15.90
N LYS A 13 17.17 -13.12 -16.57
CA LYS A 13 17.01 -12.00 -17.50
C LYS A 13 16.80 -10.67 -16.77
N ASN A 14 16.39 -10.71 -15.51
CA ASN A 14 16.25 -9.54 -14.67
C ASN A 14 17.60 -9.06 -14.13
N LYS A 15 17.78 -7.75 -14.03
CA LYS A 15 19.00 -7.13 -13.48
C LYS A 15 18.69 -6.47 -12.15
N VAL A 16 19.21 -7.03 -11.06
CA VAL A 16 18.99 -6.51 -9.70
C VAL A 16 20.04 -5.46 -9.38
N PHE A 17 19.76 -4.21 -9.75
CA PHE A 17 20.58 -3.07 -9.40
C PHE A 17 20.24 -2.53 -8.01
N LYS A 18 21.21 -1.92 -7.32
CA LYS A 18 20.94 -1.20 -6.08
C LYS A 18 20.08 0.02 -6.40
N THR A 19 18.87 0.09 -5.83
CA THR A 19 17.91 1.13 -6.18
C THR A 19 17.73 2.15 -5.05
N TYR A 20 17.68 3.44 -5.42
CA TYR A 20 17.43 4.59 -4.55
C TYR A 20 16.27 5.45 -5.08
N ILE A 21 15.36 4.85 -5.83
CA ILE A 21 14.22 5.52 -6.47
C ILE A 21 13.19 5.98 -5.43
N GLY A 22 12.88 5.14 -4.44
CA GLY A 22 11.86 5.42 -3.42
C GLY A 22 10.43 5.34 -3.96
N LEU A 23 9.68 6.44 -3.91
CA LEU A 23 8.28 6.53 -4.36
C LEU A 23 7.36 5.47 -3.71
N GLY A 24 7.56 5.21 -2.41
CA GLY A 24 6.75 4.27 -1.65
C GLY A 24 7.21 2.80 -1.71
N TYR A 25 8.36 2.52 -2.38
CA TYR A 25 8.95 1.19 -2.48
C TYR A 25 10.41 1.20 -2.02
N TYR A 26 10.78 0.27 -1.15
CA TYR A 26 12.07 0.27 -0.47
C TYR A 26 12.65 -1.14 -0.40
N ASN A 27 13.96 -1.27 -0.51
CA ASN A 27 14.60 -2.53 -0.16
C ASN A 27 14.50 -2.76 1.35
N VAL A 28 14.26 -4.00 1.73
CA VAL A 28 14.03 -4.41 3.12
C VAL A 28 14.88 -5.61 3.49
N ILE A 29 15.12 -5.77 4.78
CA ILE A 29 15.70 -6.98 5.35
C ILE A 29 14.56 -7.79 5.98
N THR A 30 14.05 -8.78 5.25
CA THR A 30 13.08 -9.73 5.82
C THR A 30 13.81 -10.62 6.83
N PRO A 31 13.44 -10.62 8.12
CA PRO A 31 14.04 -11.54 9.09
C PRO A 31 13.86 -13.00 8.66
N SER A 32 14.94 -13.78 8.69
CA SER A 32 14.93 -15.19 8.21
C SER A 32 13.86 -16.03 8.90
N VAL A 33 13.58 -15.76 10.17
CA VAL A 33 12.53 -16.45 10.93
C VAL A 33 11.12 -16.13 10.40
N ILE A 34 10.88 -14.94 9.88
CA ILE A 34 9.60 -14.55 9.27
C ILE A 34 9.50 -15.13 7.87
N GLN A 35 10.53 -15.00 7.05
CA GLN A 35 10.55 -15.56 5.70
C GLN A 35 10.25 -17.05 5.72
N ARG A 36 11.01 -17.84 6.50
CA ARG A 36 10.87 -19.28 6.53
C ARG A 36 9.60 -19.78 7.21
N ASN A 37 9.16 -19.14 8.31
CA ASN A 37 8.07 -19.65 9.14
C ASN A 37 6.70 -19.00 8.83
N ILE A 38 6.63 -18.00 7.96
CA ILE A 38 5.38 -17.37 7.49
C ILE A 38 5.32 -17.40 5.96
N PHE A 39 6.23 -16.70 5.27
CA PHE A 39 6.15 -16.51 3.83
C PHE A 39 6.28 -17.83 3.06
N GLU A 40 7.21 -18.69 3.46
CA GLU A 40 7.48 -19.99 2.84
C GLU A 40 6.73 -21.16 3.53
N ASN A 41 5.94 -20.89 4.58
CA ASN A 41 5.27 -21.93 5.36
C ASN A 41 3.83 -22.17 4.88
N PRO A 42 3.51 -23.40 4.39
CA PRO A 42 2.16 -23.72 3.92
C PRO A 42 1.07 -23.62 4.99
N GLY A 43 1.40 -23.69 6.28
CA GLY A 43 0.46 -23.43 7.36
C GLY A 43 -0.07 -21.98 7.35
N TRP A 44 0.70 -21.05 6.80
CA TRP A 44 0.34 -19.65 6.67
C TRP A 44 -0.10 -19.26 5.26
N TYR A 45 0.63 -19.60 4.20
CA TYR A 45 0.30 -19.14 2.86
C TYR A 45 -0.89 -19.87 2.23
N THR A 46 -1.26 -21.07 2.70
CA THR A 46 -2.51 -21.73 2.26
C THR A 46 -3.76 -21.13 2.88
N ALA A 47 -3.60 -20.20 3.82
CA ALA A 47 -4.67 -19.51 4.49
C ALA A 47 -5.09 -18.25 3.74
N TYR A 48 -6.37 -17.95 3.79
CA TYR A 48 -6.99 -16.78 3.20
C TYR A 48 -7.45 -15.79 4.26
N THR A 49 -8.18 -14.74 3.87
CA THR A 49 -8.86 -13.86 4.81
C THR A 49 -9.64 -14.71 5.83
N PRO A 50 -9.43 -14.52 7.13
CA PRO A 50 -9.97 -15.40 8.17
C PRO A 50 -11.47 -15.15 8.45
N TYR A 51 -12.33 -15.49 7.49
CA TYR A 51 -13.78 -15.30 7.61
C TYR A 51 -14.41 -16.16 8.72
N GLN A 52 -13.86 -17.36 8.95
CA GLN A 52 -14.35 -18.31 9.93
C GLN A 52 -13.47 -18.21 11.20
N ALA A 53 -14.01 -17.52 12.21
CA ALA A 53 -13.27 -17.23 13.44
C ALA A 53 -12.84 -18.50 14.20
N GLU A 54 -13.68 -19.55 14.17
CA GLU A 54 -13.48 -20.82 14.85
C GLU A 54 -12.24 -21.60 14.39
N ILE A 55 -11.75 -21.32 13.21
CA ILE A 55 -10.59 -22.03 12.62
C ILE A 55 -9.40 -21.11 12.31
N ALA A 56 -9.44 -19.86 12.76
CA ALA A 56 -8.47 -18.85 12.37
C ALA A 56 -8.05 -17.93 13.52
N GLN A 57 -8.09 -18.38 14.76
CA GLN A 57 -7.79 -17.56 15.93
C GLN A 57 -6.35 -17.05 15.95
N GLY A 58 -5.38 -17.81 15.42
CA GLY A 58 -3.99 -17.39 15.30
C GLY A 58 -3.80 -16.30 14.27
N ARG A 59 -4.39 -16.43 13.08
CA ARG A 59 -4.36 -15.37 12.06
C ARG A 59 -5.09 -14.12 12.49
N LEU A 60 -6.22 -14.26 13.17
CA LEU A 60 -6.95 -13.14 13.75
C LEU A 60 -6.11 -12.39 14.79
N GLU A 61 -5.35 -13.11 15.64
CA GLU A 61 -4.42 -12.49 16.60
C GLU A 61 -3.28 -11.75 15.87
N ALA A 62 -2.69 -12.35 14.83
CA ALA A 62 -1.66 -11.69 14.04
C ALA A 62 -2.18 -10.43 13.32
N LEU A 63 -3.41 -10.43 12.80
CA LEU A 63 -4.04 -9.27 12.20
C LEU A 63 -4.48 -8.22 13.23
N LEU A 64 -4.84 -8.62 14.44
CA LEU A 64 -5.06 -7.70 15.55
C LEU A 64 -3.75 -6.98 15.93
N ASN A 65 -2.63 -7.69 15.95
CA ASN A 65 -1.31 -7.07 16.13
C ASN A 65 -1.00 -6.06 15.02
N TYR A 66 -1.37 -6.37 13.77
CA TYR A 66 -1.26 -5.43 12.64
C TYR A 66 -2.06 -4.15 12.88
N GLN A 67 -3.34 -4.26 13.25
CA GLN A 67 -4.18 -3.10 13.55
C GLN A 67 -3.59 -2.26 14.69
N THR A 68 -3.15 -2.92 15.76
CA THR A 68 -2.55 -2.25 16.94
C THR A 68 -1.28 -1.50 16.55
N MET A 69 -0.40 -2.12 15.77
CA MET A 69 0.82 -1.49 15.23
C MET A 69 0.48 -0.23 14.44
N VAL A 70 -0.48 -0.33 13.51
CA VAL A 70 -0.87 0.79 12.64
C VAL A 70 -1.49 1.91 13.46
N MET A 71 -2.43 1.62 14.36
CA MET A 71 -3.06 2.62 15.25
C MET A 71 -2.00 3.37 16.05
N ASP A 72 -1.08 2.64 16.65
CA ASP A 72 -0.06 3.22 17.53
C ASP A 72 0.93 4.09 16.75
N LEU A 73 1.42 3.61 15.60
CA LEU A 73 2.36 4.38 14.78
C LEU A 73 1.73 5.62 14.14
N THR A 74 0.46 5.54 13.73
CA THR A 74 -0.26 6.66 13.10
C THR A 74 -0.87 7.65 14.08
N GLY A 75 -0.98 7.28 15.37
CA GLY A 75 -1.67 8.05 16.39
C GLY A 75 -3.20 8.06 16.22
N MET A 76 -3.76 7.07 15.51
CA MET A 76 -5.19 6.93 15.25
C MET A 76 -5.87 5.95 16.21
N GLU A 77 -7.18 6.11 16.36
CA GLU A 77 -7.98 5.33 17.33
C GLU A 77 -8.45 3.98 16.77
N LEU A 78 -8.49 3.84 15.43
CA LEU A 78 -9.00 2.66 14.73
C LEU A 78 -8.18 2.40 13.48
N ALA A 79 -7.86 1.14 13.20
CA ALA A 79 -7.28 0.70 11.93
C ALA A 79 -8.00 -0.55 11.41
N ASN A 80 -7.97 -0.75 10.09
CA ASN A 80 -8.43 -2.00 9.47
C ASN A 80 -7.33 -3.08 9.48
N ALA A 81 -7.72 -4.30 9.10
CA ALA A 81 -6.82 -5.46 9.07
C ALA A 81 -5.98 -5.57 7.77
N SER A 82 -6.07 -4.67 6.88
CA SER A 82 -5.28 -4.27 5.72
C SER A 82 -6.15 -3.83 4.53
N LEU A 83 -5.52 -3.17 3.57
CA LEU A 83 -6.00 -2.90 2.22
C LEU A 83 -5.01 -3.40 1.18
N LEU A 84 -5.22 -3.04 -0.10
CA LEU A 84 -4.49 -3.61 -1.23
C LEU A 84 -3.14 -2.89 -1.47
N ASP A 85 -3.17 -1.56 -1.56
CA ASP A 85 -2.03 -0.67 -1.78
C ASP A 85 -2.33 0.75 -1.27
N GLU A 86 -1.31 1.60 -1.14
CA GLU A 86 -1.45 2.97 -0.64
C GLU A 86 -2.40 3.81 -1.47
N ALA A 87 -2.26 3.77 -2.79
CA ALA A 87 -3.08 4.58 -3.70
C ALA A 87 -4.56 4.18 -3.62
N THR A 88 -4.84 2.86 -3.54
CA THR A 88 -6.19 2.35 -3.28
C THR A 88 -6.72 2.82 -1.92
N ALA A 89 -5.89 2.81 -0.89
CA ALA A 89 -6.30 3.27 0.44
C ALA A 89 -6.65 4.77 0.45
N ALA A 90 -5.88 5.61 -0.28
CA ALA A 90 -6.20 7.03 -0.47
C ALA A 90 -7.51 7.24 -1.24
N ALA A 91 -7.76 6.43 -2.28
CA ALA A 91 -9.02 6.48 -3.03
C ALA A 91 -10.23 6.02 -2.18
N GLU A 92 -10.05 5.05 -1.32
CA GLU A 92 -11.07 4.65 -0.34
C GLU A 92 -11.34 5.76 0.69
N ALA A 93 -10.32 6.51 1.12
CA ALA A 93 -10.49 7.69 1.98
C ALA A 93 -11.29 8.78 1.27
N MET A 94 -11.01 9.05 0.00
CA MET A 94 -11.81 9.96 -0.84
C MET A 94 -13.29 9.56 -0.86
N HIS A 95 -13.58 8.29 -1.12
CA HIS A 95 -14.96 7.79 -1.15
C HIS A 95 -15.63 7.90 0.24
N MET A 96 -14.90 7.58 1.31
CA MET A 96 -15.40 7.71 2.68
C MET A 96 -15.77 9.15 3.00
N PHE A 97 -14.90 10.09 2.72
CA PHE A 97 -15.11 11.51 2.97
C PHE A 97 -16.29 12.06 2.14
N TYR A 98 -16.36 11.67 0.86
CA TYR A 98 -17.48 12.06 -0.01
C TYR A 98 -18.84 11.57 0.51
N ALA A 99 -18.89 10.34 1.01
CA ALA A 99 -20.09 9.77 1.60
C ALA A 99 -20.46 10.42 2.97
N MET A 100 -19.48 10.97 3.68
CA MET A 100 -19.66 11.58 5.01
C MET A 100 -19.89 13.09 4.98
N ARG A 101 -20.01 13.71 3.82
CA ARG A 101 -20.35 15.12 3.69
C ARG A 101 -21.60 15.44 4.50
N ASN A 102 -21.60 16.56 5.19
CA ASN A 102 -22.75 17.03 5.93
C ASN A 102 -23.91 17.47 4.99
N ARG A 103 -25.11 17.68 5.54
CA ARG A 103 -26.30 18.01 4.76
C ARG A 103 -26.15 19.25 3.89
N ASP A 104 -25.41 20.25 4.36
CA ASP A 104 -25.23 21.49 3.62
C ASP A 104 -24.21 21.32 2.49
N GLN A 105 -23.14 20.54 2.70
CA GLN A 105 -22.22 20.13 1.65
C GLN A 105 -22.90 19.34 0.54
N VAL A 106 -23.78 18.41 0.90
CA VAL A 106 -24.57 17.63 -0.07
C VAL A 106 -25.53 18.54 -0.85
N LYS A 107 -26.24 19.46 -0.20
CA LYS A 107 -27.19 20.39 -0.87
C LYS A 107 -26.52 21.30 -1.89
N ARG A 108 -25.31 21.81 -1.60
CA ARG A 108 -24.55 22.67 -2.50
C ARG A 108 -23.66 21.89 -3.48
N ASN A 109 -23.76 20.56 -3.46
CA ASN A 109 -22.93 19.64 -4.25
C ASN A 109 -21.43 19.92 -4.11
N ALA A 110 -20.94 20.02 -2.86
CA ALA A 110 -19.51 20.13 -2.59
C ALA A 110 -18.82 18.84 -3.05
N ASN A 111 -18.17 18.85 -4.22
CA ASN A 111 -17.62 17.69 -4.89
C ASN A 111 -16.11 17.81 -5.20
N VAL A 112 -15.45 18.84 -4.67
CA VAL A 112 -14.02 19.06 -4.89
C VAL A 112 -13.20 18.36 -3.80
N LEU A 113 -12.24 17.52 -4.22
CA LEU A 113 -11.17 17.00 -3.37
C LEU A 113 -9.87 17.69 -3.73
N PHE A 114 -9.24 18.34 -2.77
CA PHE A 114 -7.88 18.83 -2.96
C PHE A 114 -6.88 17.67 -2.86
N VAL A 115 -5.90 17.63 -3.76
CA VAL A 115 -4.79 16.66 -3.74
C VAL A 115 -3.49 17.43 -3.87
N SER A 116 -2.60 17.27 -2.90
CA SER A 116 -1.27 17.87 -3.01
C SER A 116 -0.51 17.33 -4.22
N ASP A 117 0.09 18.23 -5.02
CA ASP A 117 1.00 17.89 -6.11
C ASP A 117 2.29 17.20 -5.62
N LYS A 118 2.47 17.15 -4.29
CA LYS A 118 3.55 16.45 -3.60
C LYS A 118 3.18 15.04 -3.14
N CYS A 119 1.98 14.54 -3.46
CA CYS A 119 1.67 13.11 -3.35
C CYS A 119 2.44 12.29 -4.40
N PHE A 120 2.61 11.00 -4.15
CA PHE A 120 3.24 10.13 -5.14
C PHE A 120 2.42 10.11 -6.44
N PRO A 121 3.08 10.12 -7.62
CA PRO A 121 2.39 10.16 -8.91
C PRO A 121 1.34 9.07 -9.09
N GLN A 122 1.65 7.83 -8.70
CA GLN A 122 0.72 6.70 -8.79
C GLN A 122 -0.53 6.88 -7.91
N THR A 123 -0.41 7.59 -6.78
CA THR A 123 -1.56 7.92 -5.92
C THR A 123 -2.46 8.95 -6.59
N ILE A 124 -1.87 9.99 -7.20
CA ILE A 124 -2.61 11.01 -7.95
C ILE A 124 -3.35 10.39 -9.13
N GLU A 125 -2.69 9.53 -9.93
CA GLU A 125 -3.29 8.86 -11.08
C GLU A 125 -4.46 7.95 -10.70
N LEU A 126 -4.32 7.21 -9.59
CA LEU A 126 -5.42 6.36 -9.11
C LEU A 126 -6.60 7.19 -8.58
N LEU A 127 -6.34 8.28 -7.87
CA LEU A 127 -7.38 9.21 -7.43
C LEU A 127 -8.15 9.79 -8.62
N GLN A 128 -7.47 10.17 -9.72
CA GLN A 128 -8.11 10.61 -10.97
C GLN A 128 -9.01 9.54 -11.56
N THR A 129 -8.53 8.30 -11.62
CA THR A 129 -9.31 7.16 -12.14
C THR A 129 -10.55 6.89 -11.30
N ARG A 130 -10.45 6.99 -9.97
CA ARG A 130 -11.51 6.64 -9.03
C ARG A 130 -12.50 7.79 -8.79
N SER A 131 -12.12 9.03 -8.99
CA SER A 131 -12.97 10.22 -8.81
C SER A 131 -13.92 10.46 -9.99
N ALA A 132 -13.43 10.29 -11.22
CA ALA A 132 -14.14 10.63 -12.44
C ALA A 132 -15.53 9.96 -12.59
N PRO A 133 -15.70 8.63 -12.34
CA PRO A 133 -16.98 7.96 -12.55
C PRO A 133 -18.10 8.43 -11.62
N ILE A 134 -17.76 8.96 -10.45
CA ILE A 134 -18.73 9.39 -9.42
C ILE A 134 -18.85 10.91 -9.32
N GLY A 135 -18.22 11.66 -10.23
CA GLY A 135 -18.34 13.11 -10.33
C GLY A 135 -17.61 13.91 -9.27
N ILE A 136 -16.55 13.33 -8.67
CA ILE A 136 -15.63 14.07 -7.81
C ILE A 136 -14.62 14.81 -8.70
N GLU A 137 -14.46 16.10 -8.45
CA GLU A 137 -13.45 16.94 -9.10
C GLU A 137 -12.18 16.98 -8.26
N LEU A 138 -11.02 16.75 -8.89
CA LEU A 138 -9.73 16.86 -8.22
C LEU A 138 -9.10 18.22 -8.48
N GLN A 139 -8.83 18.96 -7.41
CA GLN A 139 -7.99 20.15 -7.44
C GLN A 139 -6.58 19.76 -7.03
N ILE A 140 -5.68 19.60 -8.01
CA ILE A 140 -4.28 19.23 -7.74
C ILE A 140 -3.45 20.50 -7.65
N GLY A 141 -2.65 20.67 -6.59
CA GLY A 141 -1.80 21.85 -6.42
C GLY A 141 -0.97 21.85 -5.14
N ASN A 142 -0.31 22.97 -4.90
CA ASN A 142 0.51 23.16 -3.72
C ASN A 142 -0.35 23.38 -2.47
N ALA A 143 -0.13 22.55 -1.44
CA ALA A 143 -0.89 22.62 -0.19
C ALA A 143 -0.75 23.99 0.53
N SER A 144 0.40 24.65 0.41
CA SER A 144 0.63 25.97 1.04
C SER A 144 -0.12 27.12 0.33
N GLU A 145 -0.59 26.89 -0.89
CA GLU A 145 -1.32 27.89 -1.71
C GLU A 145 -2.82 27.64 -1.72
N LEU A 146 -3.30 26.60 -1.04
CA LEU A 146 -4.71 26.23 -1.05
C LEU A 146 -5.57 27.30 -0.37
N VAL A 147 -6.52 27.81 -1.13
CA VAL A 147 -7.60 28.66 -0.60
C VAL A 147 -8.83 27.79 -0.36
N TRP A 148 -9.12 27.53 0.90
CA TRP A 148 -10.29 26.76 1.29
C TRP A 148 -11.58 27.46 0.89
N ASN A 149 -12.52 26.69 0.34
CA ASN A 149 -13.83 27.17 -0.02
C ASN A 149 -14.89 26.08 0.25
N ASP A 150 -16.15 26.44 0.10
CA ASP A 150 -17.29 25.58 0.46
C ASP A 150 -17.57 24.44 -0.53
N GLN A 151 -16.86 24.34 -1.65
CA GLN A 151 -16.91 23.22 -2.59
C GLN A 151 -15.94 22.09 -2.21
N ILE A 152 -14.91 22.39 -1.42
CA ILE A 152 -13.90 21.41 -1.00
C ILE A 152 -14.44 20.61 0.18
N PHE A 153 -14.62 19.28 -0.02
CA PHE A 153 -15.08 18.39 1.05
C PHE A 153 -13.95 17.66 1.77
N GLY A 154 -12.76 17.64 1.17
CA GLY A 154 -11.60 16.98 1.76
C GLY A 154 -10.31 17.27 1.02
N ALA A 155 -9.21 16.79 1.60
CA ALA A 155 -7.86 16.92 1.06
C ALA A 155 -7.06 15.62 1.25
N VAL A 156 -6.10 15.38 0.34
CA VAL A 156 -5.09 14.33 0.42
C VAL A 156 -3.70 14.96 0.35
N ILE A 157 -2.86 14.65 1.33
CA ILE A 157 -1.48 15.12 1.42
C ILE A 157 -0.53 13.95 1.69
N GLN A 158 0.77 14.12 1.43
CA GLN A 158 1.81 13.10 1.62
C GLN A 158 2.78 13.52 2.74
N TYR A 159 3.24 12.55 3.58
CA TYR A 159 4.10 12.80 4.73
C TYR A 159 5.08 11.64 5.01
N PRO A 160 6.40 11.82 4.80
CA PRO A 160 7.04 12.89 4.03
C PRO A 160 6.54 12.94 2.60
N ASP A 161 6.72 14.08 1.92
CA ASP A 161 6.24 14.26 0.54
C ASP A 161 7.13 13.57 -0.51
N VAL A 162 6.76 13.67 -1.80
CA VAL A 162 7.47 13.02 -2.90
C VAL A 162 8.93 13.47 -3.03
N ASP A 163 9.25 14.68 -2.62
CA ASP A 163 10.62 15.23 -2.61
C ASP A 163 11.38 14.88 -1.32
N GLY A 164 10.72 14.17 -0.39
CA GLY A 164 11.24 13.81 0.93
C GLY A 164 11.05 14.89 1.99
N GLU A 165 10.40 16.02 1.67
CA GLU A 165 10.22 17.13 2.61
C GLU A 165 9.22 16.77 3.71
N ILE A 166 9.57 17.11 4.94
CA ILE A 166 8.71 17.00 6.10
C ILE A 166 8.06 18.36 6.34
N ASN A 167 6.80 18.50 5.95
CA ASN A 167 6.05 19.73 6.10
C ASN A 167 5.26 19.75 7.42
N ASP A 168 5.08 20.92 8.01
CA ASP A 168 4.19 21.13 9.16
C ASP A 168 2.75 21.37 8.67
N TYR A 169 1.90 20.38 8.85
CA TYR A 169 0.51 20.45 8.39
C TYR A 169 -0.51 20.81 9.49
N ARG A 170 -0.07 21.27 10.68
CA ARG A 170 -0.99 21.63 11.79
C ARG A 170 -1.94 22.76 11.41
N GLU A 171 -1.45 23.81 10.78
CA GLU A 171 -2.29 24.92 10.30
C GLU A 171 -3.20 24.47 9.15
N PHE A 172 -2.70 23.62 8.27
CA PHE A 172 -3.48 23.08 7.15
C PHE A 172 -4.69 22.26 7.66
N THR A 173 -4.49 21.36 8.61
CA THR A 173 -5.58 20.56 9.20
C THR A 173 -6.55 21.42 10.00
N ALA A 174 -6.07 22.42 10.74
CA ALA A 174 -6.93 23.37 11.44
C ALA A 174 -7.82 24.18 10.48
N ALA A 175 -7.26 24.64 9.36
CA ALA A 175 -8.01 25.34 8.30
C ALA A 175 -9.04 24.41 7.64
N ALA A 176 -8.67 23.16 7.32
CA ALA A 176 -9.59 22.15 6.79
C ALA A 176 -10.78 21.93 7.73
N LYS A 177 -10.53 21.75 9.02
CA LYS A 177 -11.55 21.57 10.03
C LYS A 177 -12.49 22.77 10.14
N SER A 178 -11.95 23.98 10.07
CA SER A 178 -12.73 25.22 10.05
C SER A 178 -13.63 25.32 8.82
N ASN A 179 -13.22 24.72 7.70
CA ASN A 179 -13.99 24.63 6.45
C ASN A 179 -14.93 23.41 6.41
N HIS A 180 -15.01 22.61 7.50
CA HIS A 180 -15.73 21.32 7.55
C HIS A 180 -15.24 20.30 6.51
N SER A 181 -13.98 20.36 6.13
CA SER A 181 -13.33 19.42 5.21
C SER A 181 -12.48 18.42 5.96
N PHE A 182 -12.40 17.20 5.41
CA PHE A 182 -11.60 16.11 5.97
C PHE A 182 -10.19 16.10 5.41
N VAL A 183 -9.21 15.58 6.16
CA VAL A 183 -7.82 15.43 5.71
C VAL A 183 -7.37 13.99 5.81
N CYS A 184 -6.98 13.41 4.66
CA CYS A 184 -6.28 12.15 4.55
C CYS A 184 -4.78 12.40 4.35
N VAL A 185 -3.95 11.71 5.14
CA VAL A 185 -2.50 11.76 5.05
C VAL A 185 -1.97 10.42 4.54
N CYS A 186 -1.33 10.42 3.37
CA CYS A 186 -0.53 9.29 2.92
C CYS A 186 0.82 9.34 3.65
N ALA A 187 1.14 8.34 4.47
CA ALA A 187 2.32 8.41 5.32
C ALA A 187 3.21 7.16 5.22
N ASP A 188 4.52 7.36 5.25
CA ASP A 188 5.48 6.27 5.42
C ASP A 188 5.51 5.80 6.88
N LEU A 189 5.10 4.56 7.13
CA LEU A 189 4.96 4.03 8.48
C LEU A 189 6.30 3.93 9.23
N MET A 190 7.43 3.72 8.53
CA MET A 190 8.76 3.69 9.17
C MET A 190 9.21 5.09 9.60
N SER A 191 8.88 6.11 8.83
CA SER A 191 9.17 7.50 9.22
C SER A 191 8.42 7.89 10.51
N LEU A 192 7.19 7.39 10.69
CA LEU A 192 6.36 7.64 11.88
C LEU A 192 6.93 7.03 13.18
N VAL A 193 7.95 6.18 13.10
CA VAL A 193 8.71 5.75 14.28
C VAL A 193 9.44 6.93 14.94
N LEU A 194 9.87 7.92 14.13
CA LEU A 194 10.60 9.11 14.57
C LEU A 194 9.80 10.41 14.45
N LEU A 195 8.85 10.48 13.51
CA LEU A 195 8.02 11.65 13.24
C LEU A 195 6.79 11.71 14.13
N THR A 196 6.38 12.92 14.51
CA THR A 196 5.06 13.16 15.13
C THR A 196 3.97 12.63 14.22
N PRO A 197 3.13 11.70 14.68
CA PRO A 197 2.17 11.03 13.82
C PRO A 197 1.00 11.93 13.44
N PRO A 198 0.41 11.72 12.25
CA PRO A 198 -0.68 12.56 11.75
C PRO A 198 -1.92 12.63 12.66
N GLY A 199 -2.22 11.58 13.40
CA GLY A 199 -3.32 11.58 14.37
C GLY A 199 -3.14 12.59 15.50
N GLU A 200 -1.89 12.92 15.87
CA GLU A 200 -1.61 13.90 16.94
C GLU A 200 -1.72 15.36 16.49
N TRP A 201 -1.75 15.63 15.17
CA TRP A 201 -1.87 16.99 14.66
C TRP A 201 -3.12 17.24 13.80
N GLY A 202 -4.12 16.31 13.88
CA GLY A 202 -5.47 16.59 13.44
C GLY A 202 -5.86 16.01 12.07
N ALA A 203 -5.15 15.03 11.56
CA ALA A 203 -5.59 14.26 10.40
C ALA A 203 -6.85 13.44 10.75
N ASP A 204 -7.80 13.32 9.81
CA ASP A 204 -9.01 12.50 9.98
C ASP A 204 -8.76 11.04 9.59
N CYS A 205 -7.80 10.82 8.67
CA CYS A 205 -7.42 9.51 8.17
C CYS A 205 -5.93 9.46 7.85
N VAL A 206 -5.29 8.33 8.10
CA VAL A 206 -3.91 8.07 7.71
C VAL A 206 -3.87 6.75 6.94
N VAL A 207 -3.28 6.79 5.75
CA VAL A 207 -3.14 5.64 4.86
C VAL A 207 -1.69 5.47 4.42
N GLY A 208 -1.32 4.29 3.97
CA GLY A 208 0.03 4.05 3.47
C GLY A 208 0.28 2.58 3.21
N SER A 209 1.51 2.25 2.86
CA SER A 209 1.97 0.86 2.68
C SER A 209 2.77 0.38 3.90
N THR A 210 2.61 -0.91 4.24
CA THR A 210 3.48 -1.58 5.22
C THR A 210 4.60 -2.38 4.57
N GLN A 211 4.85 -2.20 3.28
CA GLN A 211 5.90 -2.91 2.53
C GLN A 211 7.25 -2.82 3.23
N ARG A 212 7.58 -1.66 3.77
CA ARG A 212 8.83 -1.35 4.46
C ARG A 212 9.04 -2.15 5.76
N PHE A 213 8.01 -2.84 6.24
CA PHE A 213 8.07 -3.74 7.39
C PHE A 213 8.36 -5.17 6.96
N GLY A 214 9.49 -5.38 6.27
CA GLY A 214 10.03 -6.67 5.93
C GLY A 214 9.36 -7.41 4.77
N VAL A 215 8.59 -6.72 3.92
CA VAL A 215 7.97 -7.31 2.73
C VAL A 215 8.81 -6.96 1.50
N PRO A 216 9.30 -7.94 0.71
CA PRO A 216 10.05 -7.67 -0.51
C PRO A 216 9.26 -6.81 -1.51
N MET A 217 9.96 -6.05 -2.35
CA MET A 217 9.33 -5.16 -3.34
C MET A 217 8.54 -5.91 -4.42
N GLY A 218 9.04 -7.07 -4.89
CA GLY A 218 8.34 -7.94 -5.83
C GLY A 218 7.86 -7.26 -7.11
N TYR A 219 8.64 -6.31 -7.63
CA TYR A 219 8.29 -5.50 -8.80
C TYR A 219 6.96 -4.73 -8.66
N GLY A 220 6.61 -4.34 -7.44
CA GLY A 220 5.43 -3.54 -7.14
C GLY A 220 4.35 -4.22 -6.30
N GLY A 221 4.56 -5.45 -5.90
CA GLY A 221 3.62 -6.11 -4.99
C GLY A 221 3.36 -7.59 -5.27
N PRO A 222 2.33 -8.16 -4.61
CA PRO A 222 1.36 -7.45 -3.72
C PRO A 222 1.99 -6.98 -2.41
N HIS A 223 1.40 -5.92 -1.83
CA HIS A 223 1.77 -5.36 -0.53
C HIS A 223 0.52 -5.20 0.35
N ALA A 224 0.70 -5.07 1.67
CA ALA A 224 -0.39 -4.72 2.56
C ALA A 224 -0.39 -3.21 2.80
N ALA A 225 -1.45 -2.53 2.39
CA ALA A 225 -1.70 -1.15 2.78
C ALA A 225 -2.44 -1.09 4.13
N TYR A 226 -2.35 0.03 4.80
CA TYR A 226 -3.11 0.31 5.99
C TYR A 226 -4.07 1.49 5.79
N PHE A 227 -5.12 1.50 6.60
CA PHE A 227 -6.09 2.56 6.71
C PHE A 227 -6.41 2.75 8.19
N ALA A 228 -6.09 3.91 8.73
CA ALA A 228 -6.34 4.26 10.12
C ALA A 228 -7.14 5.56 10.21
N THR A 229 -8.01 5.67 11.20
CA THR A 229 -8.93 6.81 11.35
C THR A 229 -9.45 6.92 12.79
N HIS A 230 -10.31 7.89 13.06
CA HIS A 230 -10.98 8.07 14.35
C HIS A 230 -12.18 7.13 14.53
N GLU A 231 -12.54 6.88 15.79
CA GLU A 231 -13.64 5.99 16.18
C GLU A 231 -15.00 6.41 15.56
N GLU A 232 -15.20 7.70 15.34
CA GLU A 232 -16.43 8.23 14.71
C GLU A 232 -16.65 7.71 13.29
N PHE A 233 -15.60 7.37 12.53
CA PHE A 233 -15.64 6.83 11.17
C PHE A 233 -15.86 5.32 11.11
N LYS A 234 -15.96 4.61 12.23
CA LYS A 234 -16.02 3.13 12.31
C LYS A 234 -17.09 2.46 11.45
N ARG A 235 -18.15 3.18 11.12
CA ARG A 235 -19.25 2.66 10.28
C ARG A 235 -19.02 2.90 8.79
N SER A 236 -17.99 3.64 8.42
CA SER A 236 -17.68 4.06 7.05
C SER A 236 -16.28 3.62 6.58
N ILE A 237 -15.41 3.22 7.50
CA ILE A 237 -14.05 2.75 7.19
C ILE A 237 -14.10 1.54 6.24
N PRO A 238 -13.28 1.49 5.15
CA PRO A 238 -13.20 0.33 4.27
C PRO A 238 -12.42 -0.83 4.89
N GLY A 239 -12.50 -2.01 4.27
CA GLY A 239 -11.73 -3.19 4.64
C GLY A 239 -12.25 -3.90 5.90
N ARG A 240 -11.57 -4.97 6.30
CA ARG A 240 -11.94 -5.81 7.44
C ARG A 240 -11.42 -5.23 8.75
N ILE A 241 -12.15 -5.45 9.82
CA ILE A 241 -11.74 -5.10 11.19
C ILE A 241 -11.81 -6.36 12.04
N ILE A 242 -10.74 -6.64 12.76
CA ILE A 242 -10.70 -7.70 13.78
C ILE A 242 -11.11 -7.09 15.12
N GLY A 243 -12.03 -7.75 15.80
CA GLY A 243 -12.51 -7.33 17.10
C GLY A 243 -12.38 -8.43 18.14
N VAL A 244 -12.26 -8.01 19.39
CA VAL A 244 -12.26 -8.89 20.55
C VAL A 244 -13.69 -9.19 20.99
N SER A 245 -13.98 -10.45 21.24
CA SER A 245 -15.27 -10.97 21.66
C SER A 245 -15.06 -12.02 22.76
N ILE A 246 -16.09 -12.77 23.07
CA ILE A 246 -16.04 -13.94 23.95
C ILE A 246 -16.62 -15.16 23.24
N ASP A 247 -16.10 -16.34 23.56
CA ASP A 247 -16.65 -17.62 23.11
C ASP A 247 -17.88 -18.06 23.96
N SER A 248 -18.45 -19.21 23.64
CA SER A 248 -19.59 -19.79 24.37
C SER A 248 -19.29 -20.14 25.84
N HIS A 249 -18.01 -20.20 26.22
CA HIS A 249 -17.57 -20.48 27.59
C HIS A 249 -17.11 -19.23 28.34
N GLY A 250 -17.21 -18.03 27.71
CA GLY A 250 -16.80 -16.77 28.30
C GLY A 250 -15.31 -16.47 28.17
N ASN A 251 -14.52 -17.23 27.41
CA ASN A 251 -13.11 -16.95 27.17
C ASN A 251 -12.96 -15.89 26.06
N PRO A 252 -11.87 -15.09 26.07
CA PRO A 252 -11.56 -14.17 24.98
C PRO A 252 -11.44 -14.90 23.64
N ALA A 253 -12.14 -14.39 22.64
CA ALA A 253 -12.12 -14.89 21.27
C ALA A 253 -12.07 -13.75 20.27
N LEU A 254 -11.49 -13.97 19.11
CA LEU A 254 -11.35 -12.98 18.05
C LEU A 254 -12.33 -13.28 16.92
N ARG A 255 -12.82 -12.25 16.28
CA ARG A 255 -13.69 -12.36 15.11
C ARG A 255 -13.61 -11.12 14.24
N MET A 256 -14.10 -11.20 13.01
CA MET A 256 -14.38 -10.00 12.22
C MET A 256 -15.50 -9.18 12.86
N ALA A 257 -15.28 -7.88 13.00
CA ALA A 257 -16.19 -6.94 13.63
C ALA A 257 -16.84 -5.99 12.62
N LEU A 258 -17.98 -5.40 12.99
CA LEU A 258 -18.68 -4.36 12.23
C LEU A 258 -19.00 -4.74 10.77
N GLN A 259 -19.29 -6.00 10.49
CA GLN A 259 -19.52 -6.53 9.13
C GLN A 259 -20.73 -5.91 8.42
N THR A 260 -21.68 -5.28 9.16
CA THR A 260 -22.87 -4.64 8.59
C THR A 260 -22.57 -3.49 7.63
N ARG A 261 -21.35 -2.91 7.66
CA ARG A 261 -20.90 -1.86 6.73
C ARG A 261 -20.34 -2.40 5.41
N GLU A 262 -20.07 -3.72 5.34
CA GLU A 262 -19.37 -4.34 4.25
C GLU A 262 -20.27 -4.63 3.04
N GLN A 263 -19.67 -4.79 1.86
CA GLN A 263 -20.37 -4.94 0.59
C GLN A 263 -21.29 -6.18 0.52
N HIS A 264 -20.97 -7.26 1.24
CA HIS A 264 -21.82 -8.46 1.24
C HIS A 264 -23.17 -8.26 1.94
N ILE A 265 -23.26 -7.23 2.81
CA ILE A 265 -24.50 -6.85 3.49
C ILE A 265 -25.12 -5.60 2.85
N LYS A 266 -24.33 -4.52 2.70
CA LYS A 266 -24.84 -3.25 2.16
C LYS A 266 -25.01 -3.21 0.64
N ARG A 267 -24.33 -4.06 -0.11
CA ARG A 267 -24.44 -4.19 -1.56
C ARG A 267 -24.20 -2.86 -2.30
N ASP A 268 -25.17 -2.34 -3.02
CA ASP A 268 -25.16 -1.04 -3.71
C ASP A 268 -24.99 0.18 -2.77
N LYS A 269 -25.29 0.01 -1.50
CA LYS A 269 -25.11 1.06 -0.46
C LYS A 269 -23.77 0.99 0.26
N ALA A 270 -22.89 0.07 -0.14
CA ALA A 270 -21.57 -0.03 0.46
C ALA A 270 -20.66 1.14 0.02
N THR A 271 -19.82 1.60 0.91
CA THR A 271 -18.85 2.67 0.61
C THR A 271 -17.65 2.15 -0.20
N SER A 272 -17.44 0.83 -0.22
CA SER A 272 -16.32 0.16 -0.89
C SER A 272 -16.73 -1.19 -1.44
N ASN A 273 -16.13 -1.60 -2.57
CA ASN A 273 -16.28 -2.95 -3.11
C ASN A 273 -15.24 -3.94 -2.56
N ILE A 274 -14.30 -3.50 -1.73
CA ILE A 274 -13.20 -4.34 -1.22
C ILE A 274 -13.76 -5.47 -0.39
N CYS A 275 -13.42 -6.70 -0.78
CA CYS A 275 -13.80 -7.95 -0.12
C CYS A 275 -12.60 -8.63 0.53
N THR A 276 -11.49 -8.65 -0.17
CA THR A 276 -10.25 -9.36 0.19
C THR A 276 -9.27 -8.43 0.89
N ALA A 277 -8.58 -8.94 1.92
CA ALA A 277 -7.44 -8.27 2.55
C ALA A 277 -6.13 -8.95 2.12
N GLN A 278 -5.02 -8.24 2.19
CA GLN A 278 -3.66 -8.79 2.01
C GLN A 278 -3.19 -9.45 3.31
N ALA A 279 -3.83 -10.57 3.69
CA ALA A 279 -3.68 -11.16 5.00
C ALA A 279 -2.24 -11.60 5.31
N LEU A 280 -1.61 -12.38 4.42
CA LEU A 280 -0.25 -12.90 4.64
C LEU A 280 0.77 -11.76 4.79
N LEU A 281 0.72 -10.77 3.94
CA LEU A 281 1.68 -9.65 3.94
C LEU A 281 1.45 -8.71 5.14
N ALA A 282 0.20 -8.52 5.58
CA ALA A 282 -0.10 -7.81 6.81
C ALA A 282 0.42 -8.56 8.04
N ILE A 283 0.29 -9.89 8.05
CA ILE A 283 0.87 -10.74 9.09
C ILE A 283 2.40 -10.61 9.11
N MET A 284 3.06 -10.69 7.96
CA MET A 284 4.52 -10.47 7.86
C MET A 284 4.94 -9.13 8.44
N ALA A 285 4.24 -8.05 8.06
CA ALA A 285 4.53 -6.70 8.54
C ALA A 285 4.33 -6.57 10.07
N SER A 286 3.26 -7.15 10.61
CA SER A 286 3.05 -7.15 12.06
C SER A 286 4.12 -7.95 12.80
N MET A 287 4.54 -9.09 12.25
CA MET A 287 5.60 -9.92 12.84
C MET A 287 6.98 -9.27 12.75
N TYR A 288 7.24 -8.45 11.73
CA TYR A 288 8.42 -7.59 11.68
C TYR A 288 8.46 -6.63 12.89
N ALA A 289 7.34 -5.96 13.17
CA ALA A 289 7.25 -5.08 14.34
C ALA A 289 7.36 -5.85 15.67
N VAL A 290 6.77 -7.04 15.76
CA VAL A 290 6.89 -7.92 16.94
C VAL A 290 8.34 -8.35 17.16
N TYR A 291 9.06 -8.73 16.10
CA TYR A 291 10.44 -9.18 16.18
C TYR A 291 11.42 -8.08 16.56
N HIS A 292 11.31 -6.91 15.94
CA HIS A 292 12.19 -5.78 16.20
C HIS A 292 11.85 -5.02 17.47
N GLY A 293 10.58 -4.97 17.82
CA GLY A 293 10.06 -4.17 18.93
C GLY A 293 10.28 -2.68 18.75
N PRO A 294 9.86 -1.85 19.71
CA PRO A 294 10.00 -0.40 19.61
C PRO A 294 11.45 0.05 19.48
N ASP A 295 12.37 -0.56 20.23
CA ASP A 295 13.79 -0.19 20.20
C ASP A 295 14.47 -0.61 18.89
N GLY A 296 14.11 -1.78 18.33
CA GLY A 296 14.61 -2.24 17.05
C GLY A 296 14.16 -1.32 15.91
N LEU A 297 12.88 -0.96 15.86
CA LEU A 297 12.35 -0.03 14.86
C LEU A 297 13.02 1.35 14.96
N LYS A 298 13.21 1.88 16.17
CA LYS A 298 13.93 3.16 16.39
C LYS A 298 15.37 3.09 15.91
N ARG A 299 16.07 1.96 16.11
CA ARG A 299 17.44 1.78 15.59
C ARG A 299 17.46 1.74 14.06
N ILE A 300 16.49 1.04 13.43
CA ILE A 300 16.37 0.97 11.96
C ILE A 300 16.10 2.36 11.40
N ALA A 301 15.05 3.03 11.86
CA ALA A 301 14.69 4.37 11.41
C ALA A 301 15.81 5.39 11.66
N GLY A 302 16.47 5.34 12.83
CA GLY A 302 17.60 6.20 13.17
C GLY A 302 18.83 5.96 12.28
N LYS A 303 19.11 4.69 11.91
CA LYS A 303 20.17 4.36 10.95
C LYS A 303 19.90 4.95 9.57
N ILE A 304 18.67 4.78 9.06
CA ILE A 304 18.24 5.32 7.77
C ILE A 304 18.41 6.85 7.75
N HIS A 305 17.86 7.53 8.74
CA HIS A 305 17.96 8.99 8.85
C HIS A 305 19.41 9.47 8.95
N SER A 306 20.24 8.83 9.78
CA SER A 306 21.64 9.22 9.95
C SER A 306 22.45 9.03 8.66
N ALA A 307 22.20 7.94 7.92
CA ALA A 307 22.82 7.70 6.63
C ALA A 307 22.42 8.77 5.60
N THR A 308 21.16 9.14 5.56
CA THR A 308 20.65 10.20 4.67
C THR A 308 21.27 11.55 5.00
N ARG A 309 21.33 11.93 6.29
CA ARG A 309 21.95 13.19 6.72
C ARG A 309 23.45 13.24 6.42
N HIS A 310 24.17 12.12 6.62
CA HIS A 310 25.56 12.03 6.27
C HIS A 310 25.77 12.23 4.76
N LEU A 311 25.00 11.51 3.94
CA LEU A 311 25.03 11.65 2.47
C LEU A 311 24.75 13.09 2.03
N ALA A 312 23.69 13.70 2.55
CA ALA A 312 23.31 15.08 2.24
C ALA A 312 24.42 16.08 2.56
N THR A 313 25.05 15.97 3.75
CA THR A 313 26.16 16.84 4.17
C THR A 313 27.37 16.68 3.23
N ARG A 314 27.73 15.45 2.87
CA ARG A 314 28.86 15.17 1.98
C ARG A 314 28.60 15.65 0.56
N LEU A 315 27.37 15.46 0.02
CA LEU A 315 27.01 16.00 -1.30
C LEU A 315 27.07 17.52 -1.34
N SER A 316 26.62 18.20 -0.28
CA SER A 316 26.76 19.65 -0.16
C SER A 316 28.25 20.08 -0.14
N SER A 317 29.12 19.35 0.53
CA SER A 317 30.56 19.60 0.54
C SER A 317 31.21 19.40 -0.84
N LEU A 318 30.63 18.53 -1.68
CA LEU A 318 31.04 18.35 -3.08
C LEU A 318 30.52 19.47 -4.00
N GLY A 319 29.66 20.38 -3.50
CA GLY A 319 29.12 21.53 -4.24
C GLY A 319 27.74 21.28 -4.85
N TYR A 320 27.10 20.18 -4.59
CA TYR A 320 25.70 19.95 -4.93
C TYR A 320 24.78 20.71 -3.99
N THR A 321 23.56 21.06 -4.45
CA THR A 321 22.56 21.69 -3.58
C THR A 321 21.56 20.64 -3.12
N VAL A 322 21.54 20.33 -1.83
CA VAL A 322 20.44 19.56 -1.24
C VAL A 322 19.26 20.51 -1.08
N LYS A 323 18.17 20.27 -1.84
CA LYS A 323 16.99 21.14 -1.90
C LYS A 323 15.99 20.85 -0.78
N THR A 324 15.89 19.59 -0.34
CA THR A 324 15.04 19.16 0.77
C THR A 324 15.60 19.68 2.09
N GLN A 325 14.78 20.38 2.88
CA GLN A 325 15.23 21.05 4.11
C GLN A 325 15.16 20.13 5.34
N ALA A 326 13.98 19.57 5.59
CA ALA A 326 13.74 18.60 6.64
C ALA A 326 13.29 17.27 6.00
N TYR A 327 13.99 16.19 6.28
CA TYR A 327 13.77 14.91 5.62
C TYR A 327 13.97 13.74 6.58
N PHE A 328 13.37 12.60 6.22
CA PHE A 328 13.61 11.34 6.89
C PHE A 328 14.69 10.53 6.15
N ASP A 329 14.42 10.09 4.92
CA ASP A 329 15.22 9.16 4.13
C ASP A 329 15.44 9.60 2.67
N THR A 330 14.68 10.58 2.21
CA THR A 330 14.68 11.03 0.82
C THR A 330 15.19 12.45 0.72
N ILE A 331 16.12 12.69 -0.21
CA ILE A 331 16.67 14.03 -0.50
C ILE A 331 16.63 14.31 -1.99
N ARG A 332 16.31 15.56 -2.34
CA ARG A 332 16.36 16.09 -3.70
C ARG A 332 17.60 16.94 -3.89
N ILE A 333 18.32 16.70 -4.96
CA ILE A 333 19.66 17.23 -5.22
C ILE A 333 19.65 18.00 -6.53
N GLY A 334 20.00 19.29 -6.47
CA GLY A 334 20.31 20.11 -7.62
C GLY A 334 21.76 19.88 -8.08
N LEU A 335 21.96 19.60 -9.37
CA LEU A 335 23.27 19.26 -9.93
C LEU A 335 24.21 20.45 -10.13
N ASN A 336 23.71 21.69 -10.05
CA ASN A 336 24.49 22.96 -10.05
C ASN A 336 25.49 23.11 -11.22
N ASN A 337 25.20 22.55 -12.40
CA ASN A 337 26.11 22.48 -13.55
C ASN A 337 27.43 21.71 -13.28
N LEU A 338 27.53 20.96 -12.18
CA LEU A 338 28.68 20.09 -11.91
C LEU A 338 28.73 18.88 -12.85
N CYS A 339 27.56 18.40 -13.24
CA CYS A 339 27.36 17.37 -14.25
C CYS A 339 25.97 17.44 -14.85
N SER A 340 25.74 16.76 -15.98
CA SER A 340 24.38 16.54 -16.48
C SER A 340 23.74 15.29 -15.86
N GLN A 341 22.41 15.21 -15.91
CA GLN A 341 21.69 13.99 -15.51
C GLN A 341 22.13 12.78 -16.35
N GLU A 342 22.35 12.96 -17.66
CA GLU A 342 22.75 11.89 -18.58
C GLU A 342 24.12 11.30 -18.19
N LEU A 343 25.10 12.16 -17.87
CA LEU A 343 26.42 11.70 -17.41
C LEU A 343 26.30 10.94 -16.09
N LEU A 344 25.52 11.46 -15.15
CA LEU A 344 25.29 10.80 -13.86
C LEU A 344 24.61 9.45 -14.04
N ASN A 345 23.57 9.37 -14.90
CA ASN A 345 22.86 8.14 -15.22
C ASN A 345 23.76 7.10 -15.88
N GLN A 346 24.57 7.48 -16.87
CA GLN A 346 25.53 6.57 -17.49
C GLN A 346 26.51 5.97 -16.48
N ARG A 347 27.02 6.78 -15.55
CA ARG A 347 27.92 6.33 -14.48
C ARG A 347 27.21 5.47 -13.43
N ALA A 348 25.95 5.76 -13.15
CA ALA A 348 25.12 4.98 -12.23
C ALA A 348 24.85 3.58 -12.80
N ILE A 349 24.46 3.48 -14.07
CA ILE A 349 24.24 2.20 -14.76
C ILE A 349 25.51 1.35 -14.77
N GLN A 350 26.70 1.94 -15.03
CA GLN A 350 27.98 1.23 -14.98
C GLN A 350 28.31 0.65 -13.60
N ARG A 351 27.69 1.18 -12.54
CA ARG A 351 27.85 0.72 -11.15
C ARG A 351 26.65 -0.07 -10.63
N GLU A 352 25.72 -0.41 -11.53
CA GLU A 352 24.48 -1.13 -11.17
C GLU A 352 23.66 -0.39 -10.11
N ILE A 353 23.51 0.93 -10.27
CA ILE A 353 22.78 1.83 -9.37
C ILE A 353 21.62 2.49 -10.13
N ASN A 354 20.44 2.49 -9.54
CA ASN A 354 19.27 3.22 -10.01
C ASN A 354 19.00 4.44 -9.11
N LEU A 355 18.89 5.61 -9.75
CA LEU A 355 18.51 6.88 -9.13
C LEU A 355 17.17 7.35 -9.69
N ARG A 356 16.51 8.28 -9.01
CA ARG A 356 15.31 8.96 -9.53
C ARG A 356 15.71 10.28 -10.18
N TYR A 357 15.46 10.41 -11.47
CA TYR A 357 15.75 11.60 -12.28
C TYR A 357 14.49 12.45 -12.43
N GLU A 358 14.55 13.71 -12.01
CA GLU A 358 13.43 14.65 -12.07
C GLU A 358 13.42 15.41 -13.39
N SER A 359 12.23 15.76 -13.90
CA SER A 359 12.07 16.44 -15.19
C SER A 359 12.73 17.83 -15.26
N ASN A 360 12.96 18.46 -14.10
CA ASN A 360 13.61 19.78 -14.00
C ASN A 360 15.14 19.72 -13.91
N GLY A 361 15.74 18.55 -14.09
CA GLY A 361 17.21 18.37 -14.02
C GLY A 361 17.76 18.00 -12.64
N ASP A 362 16.92 17.90 -11.61
CA ASP A 362 17.32 17.43 -10.28
C ASP A 362 17.39 15.90 -10.22
N VAL A 363 18.02 15.38 -9.16
CA VAL A 363 18.05 13.94 -8.86
C VAL A 363 17.58 13.71 -7.43
N SER A 364 16.71 12.74 -7.22
CA SER A 364 16.27 12.33 -5.90
C SER A 364 16.87 11.00 -5.48
N LEU A 365 17.16 10.87 -4.20
CA LEU A 365 17.75 9.68 -3.57
C LEU A 365 16.95 9.30 -2.34
N THR A 366 16.60 8.04 -2.24
CA THR A 366 15.92 7.47 -1.05
C THR A 366 16.81 6.39 -0.43
N ILE A 367 17.12 6.53 0.84
CA ILE A 367 17.93 5.59 1.63
C ILE A 367 17.01 4.64 2.38
N ASP A 368 17.36 3.38 2.43
CA ASP A 368 16.60 2.33 3.12
C ASP A 368 17.45 1.54 4.13
N GLU A 369 16.84 0.57 4.82
CA GLU A 369 17.52 -0.22 5.87
C GLU A 369 18.67 -1.08 5.35
N THR A 370 18.67 -1.42 4.05
CA THR A 370 19.73 -2.23 3.41
C THR A 370 20.95 -1.41 3.08
N THR A 371 20.85 -0.08 3.12
CA THR A 371 21.96 0.82 2.75
C THR A 371 23.06 0.76 3.80
N SER A 372 24.24 0.31 3.38
CA SER A 372 25.44 0.20 4.18
C SER A 372 26.38 1.41 4.01
N GLN A 373 27.46 1.47 4.82
CA GLN A 373 28.51 2.47 4.62
C GLN A 373 29.22 2.32 3.27
N VAL A 374 29.33 1.09 2.76
CA VAL A 374 29.90 0.82 1.43
C VAL A 374 29.01 1.42 0.34
N ASP A 375 27.69 1.29 0.49
CA ASP A 375 26.73 1.89 -0.45
C ASP A 375 26.78 3.42 -0.43
N ILE A 376 26.88 4.03 0.75
CA ILE A 376 27.06 5.50 0.88
C ILE A 376 28.35 5.95 0.21
N LYS A 377 29.44 5.19 0.38
CA LYS A 377 30.71 5.48 -0.33
C LYS A 377 30.53 5.39 -1.85
N ALA A 378 29.88 4.35 -2.33
CA ALA A 378 29.63 4.17 -3.76
C ALA A 378 28.81 5.33 -4.36
N LEU A 379 27.78 5.80 -3.64
CA LEU A 379 27.02 6.99 -4.02
C LEU A 379 27.89 8.25 -4.04
N LEU A 380 28.69 8.49 -3.00
CA LEU A 380 29.60 9.64 -2.95
C LEU A 380 30.64 9.59 -4.08
N ASP A 381 31.21 8.42 -4.38
CA ASP A 381 32.15 8.23 -5.49
C ASP A 381 31.48 8.44 -6.85
N LEU A 382 30.20 8.07 -6.99
CA LEU A 382 29.43 8.31 -8.19
C LEU A 382 29.27 9.82 -8.45
N PHE A 383 28.79 10.56 -7.45
CA PHE A 383 28.57 12.01 -7.57
C PHE A 383 29.90 12.80 -7.67
N ALA A 384 30.89 12.47 -6.85
CA ALA A 384 32.18 13.11 -6.92
C ALA A 384 32.84 12.90 -8.29
N GLY A 385 32.85 11.65 -8.78
CA GLY A 385 33.39 11.34 -10.10
C GLY A 385 32.63 12.04 -11.23
N ALA A 386 31.31 12.21 -11.13
CA ALA A 386 30.54 12.98 -12.11
C ALA A 386 30.92 14.47 -12.12
N ALA A 387 31.26 15.03 -10.96
CA ALA A 387 31.77 16.41 -10.82
C ALA A 387 33.27 16.58 -11.08
N GLY A 388 33.99 15.52 -11.45
CA GLY A 388 35.45 15.56 -11.60
C GLY A 388 36.22 15.79 -10.30
N LYS A 389 35.62 15.36 -9.15
CA LYS A 389 36.18 15.53 -7.80
C LYS A 389 36.49 14.18 -7.16
N ASP A 390 37.19 14.21 -6.03
CA ASP A 390 37.42 13.06 -5.17
C ASP A 390 36.43 13.09 -3.99
N ALA A 391 35.76 11.97 -3.73
CA ALA A 391 34.84 11.84 -2.59
C ALA A 391 35.58 11.79 -1.23
N GLY A 392 36.89 11.49 -1.23
CA GLY A 392 37.68 11.29 -0.01
C GLY A 392 37.31 10.02 0.76
N SER A 393 37.87 9.87 1.95
CA SER A 393 37.53 8.78 2.86
C SER A 393 36.14 9.01 3.47
N ILE A 394 35.45 7.93 3.83
CA ILE A 394 34.26 8.00 4.69
C ILE A 394 34.71 7.67 6.12
N ASP A 395 34.52 8.62 7.01
CA ASP A 395 34.58 8.35 8.44
C ASP A 395 33.29 7.66 8.89
N SER A 396 33.38 6.81 9.91
CA SER A 396 32.18 6.24 10.52
C SER A 396 31.31 7.39 11.06
N TYR A 397 30.06 7.48 10.60
CA TYR A 397 29.11 8.45 11.13
C TYR A 397 28.35 7.87 12.33
N SER A 398 28.22 8.66 13.37
CA SER A 398 27.41 8.34 14.55
C SER A 398 25.92 8.58 14.25
N THR A 399 25.05 8.01 15.08
CA THR A 399 23.63 8.32 15.05
C THR A 399 23.43 9.83 15.27
N ILE A 400 22.70 10.45 14.33
CA ILE A 400 22.40 11.89 14.37
C ILE A 400 20.99 12.04 14.93
N PRO A 401 20.74 12.98 15.88
CA PRO A 401 19.41 13.27 16.37
C PRO A 401 18.46 13.66 15.25
N PHE A 402 17.21 13.24 15.36
CA PHE A 402 16.17 13.62 14.43
C PHE A 402 15.80 15.11 14.56
N TRP A 403 15.07 15.67 13.59
CA TRP A 403 14.65 17.07 13.61
C TRP A 403 13.74 17.37 14.81
N GLU A 404 14.15 18.24 15.72
CA GLU A 404 13.46 18.49 16.98
C GLU A 404 11.99 18.89 16.80
N ASN A 405 11.72 19.80 15.86
CA ASN A 405 10.36 20.31 15.60
C ASN A 405 9.37 19.25 15.08
N PHE A 406 9.88 18.14 14.52
CA PHE A 406 9.09 17.07 13.93
C PHE A 406 9.18 15.76 14.72
N SER A 407 10.01 15.74 15.76
CA SER A 407 10.27 14.54 16.56
C SER A 407 9.04 14.05 17.29
N ARG A 408 8.79 12.76 17.21
CA ARG A 408 7.77 12.07 17.97
C ARG A 408 8.11 12.07 19.46
N SER A 409 7.18 12.54 20.28
CA SER A 409 7.29 12.48 21.75
C SER A 409 6.51 11.31 22.35
N SER A 410 5.48 10.82 21.66
CA SER A 410 4.67 9.68 22.11
C SER A 410 5.45 8.36 22.01
N ALA A 411 5.26 7.49 23.01
CA ALA A 411 5.83 6.15 23.01
C ALA A 411 5.13 5.27 21.97
N ILE A 412 5.85 4.30 21.40
CA ILE A 412 5.33 3.37 20.39
C ILE A 412 5.32 1.93 20.91
N LEU A 413 4.37 1.14 20.44
CA LEU A 413 4.30 -0.32 20.58
C LEU A 413 4.47 -0.79 22.04
N LYS A 414 3.63 -0.24 22.93
CA LYS A 414 3.69 -0.51 24.38
C LYS A 414 3.17 -1.91 24.76
N GLU A 415 2.36 -2.51 23.91
CA GLU A 415 1.73 -3.81 24.16
C GLU A 415 2.78 -4.90 24.33
N ARG A 416 2.49 -5.84 25.23
CA ARG A 416 3.41 -6.91 25.60
C ARG A 416 3.92 -7.70 24.37
N VAL A 417 3.10 -7.90 23.35
CA VAL A 417 3.47 -8.67 22.16
C VAL A 417 4.68 -8.06 21.43
N PHE A 418 4.77 -6.74 21.36
CA PHE A 418 5.89 -6.03 20.72
C PHE A 418 7.14 -5.93 21.63
N ASN A 419 7.08 -6.46 22.84
CA ASN A 419 8.15 -6.38 23.84
C ASN A 419 8.55 -7.78 24.38
N SER A 420 8.28 -8.85 23.64
CA SER A 420 8.45 -10.22 24.16
C SER A 420 9.22 -11.19 23.26
N TYR A 421 9.31 -10.98 21.95
CA TYR A 421 9.78 -12.02 21.01
C TYR A 421 10.91 -11.52 20.10
N HIS A 422 12.03 -11.12 20.71
CA HIS A 422 13.14 -10.45 20.02
C HIS A 422 14.30 -11.37 19.60
N SER A 423 14.20 -12.69 19.87
CA SER A 423 15.14 -13.69 19.34
C SER A 423 14.45 -14.59 18.32
N GLU A 424 15.22 -15.16 17.38
CA GLU A 424 14.66 -16.11 16.39
C GLU A 424 13.95 -17.30 17.06
N THR A 425 14.48 -17.83 18.16
CA THR A 425 13.86 -18.94 18.89
C THR A 425 12.52 -18.56 19.51
N GLU A 426 12.42 -17.40 20.13
CA GLU A 426 11.16 -16.92 20.73
C GLU A 426 10.14 -16.61 19.66
N MET A 427 10.56 -15.94 18.58
CA MET A 427 9.71 -15.59 17.47
C MET A 427 9.17 -16.83 16.75
N MET A 428 10.01 -17.82 16.48
CA MET A 428 9.61 -19.09 15.88
C MET A 428 8.55 -19.81 16.74
N ARG A 429 8.73 -19.84 18.06
CA ARG A 429 7.75 -20.42 18.99
C ARG A 429 6.44 -19.63 19.02
N TYR A 430 6.50 -18.32 18.95
CA TYR A 430 5.31 -17.46 18.89
C TYR A 430 4.53 -17.71 17.60
N ILE A 431 5.19 -17.68 16.44
CA ILE A 431 4.59 -18.00 15.14
C ILE A 431 3.92 -19.38 15.17
N LYS A 432 4.62 -20.40 15.68
CA LYS A 432 4.07 -21.76 15.78
C LYS A 432 2.89 -21.87 16.75
N LYS A 433 2.92 -21.13 17.86
CA LYS A 433 1.79 -21.04 18.79
C LYS A 433 0.53 -20.48 18.12
N LEU A 434 0.66 -19.47 17.25
CA LEU A 434 -0.46 -18.93 16.48
C LEU A 434 -0.94 -19.93 15.44
N GLU A 435 -0.03 -20.51 14.65
CA GLU A 435 -0.35 -21.52 13.63
C GLU A 435 -1.15 -22.69 14.21
N ASN A 436 -0.78 -23.17 15.41
CA ASN A 436 -1.48 -24.27 16.07
C ASN A 436 -2.90 -23.96 16.54
N LYS A 437 -3.33 -22.68 16.50
CA LYS A 437 -4.73 -22.28 16.77
C LYS A 437 -5.61 -22.37 15.53
N ASP A 438 -5.03 -22.62 14.37
CA ASP A 438 -5.69 -22.51 13.08
C ASP A 438 -5.80 -23.87 12.39
N LEU A 439 -6.79 -23.98 11.51
CA LEU A 439 -6.81 -25.02 10.48
C LEU A 439 -6.26 -24.47 9.18
N ALA A 440 -5.40 -25.23 8.53
CA ALA A 440 -4.80 -24.91 7.25
C ALA A 440 -4.89 -26.09 6.28
N LEU A 441 -4.83 -25.83 4.97
CA LEU A 441 -5.04 -26.85 3.94
C LEU A 441 -3.90 -27.87 3.83
N ASN A 442 -2.74 -27.62 4.47
CA ASN A 442 -1.63 -28.57 4.52
C ASN A 442 -1.87 -29.75 5.50
N HIS A 443 -2.91 -29.69 6.33
CA HIS A 443 -3.27 -30.76 7.26
C HIS A 443 -4.78 -31.02 7.40
N SER A 444 -5.62 -30.31 6.64
CA SER A 444 -7.06 -30.49 6.67
C SER A 444 -7.71 -30.31 5.30
N MET A 445 -8.86 -30.91 5.09
CA MET A 445 -9.72 -30.73 3.91
C MET A 445 -10.95 -29.93 4.31
N ILE A 446 -10.76 -28.65 4.61
CA ILE A 446 -11.87 -27.79 5.06
C ILE A 446 -12.44 -26.98 3.89
N SER A 447 -13.78 -26.92 3.81
CA SER A 447 -14.47 -26.00 2.92
C SER A 447 -14.32 -24.58 3.43
N LEU A 448 -13.62 -23.75 2.67
CA LEU A 448 -13.49 -22.32 2.95
C LEU A 448 -14.55 -21.53 2.18
N GLY A 449 -15.09 -20.48 2.79
CA GLY A 449 -16.06 -19.58 2.16
C GLY A 449 -15.51 -18.78 0.97
N SER A 450 -14.22 -18.85 0.69
CA SER A 450 -13.58 -18.20 -0.45
C SER A 450 -13.41 -19.17 -1.61
N CYS A 451 -13.63 -18.68 -2.82
CA CYS A 451 -13.48 -19.45 -4.07
C CYS A 451 -12.03 -19.68 -4.52
N THR A 452 -11.05 -19.18 -3.81
CA THR A 452 -9.66 -19.18 -4.25
C THR A 452 -8.95 -20.48 -3.85
N MET A 453 -8.21 -21.07 -4.77
CA MET A 453 -7.26 -22.14 -4.47
C MET A 453 -6.15 -21.62 -3.53
N LYS A 454 -5.90 -22.34 -2.43
CA LYS A 454 -4.91 -21.92 -1.41
C LYS A 454 -3.73 -22.88 -1.32
N LEU A 455 -3.89 -24.10 -1.78
CA LEU A 455 -2.84 -25.12 -1.76
C LEU A 455 -2.21 -25.23 -3.16
N ASN A 456 -1.28 -24.32 -3.43
CA ASN A 456 -0.47 -24.35 -4.65
C ASN A 456 0.70 -25.32 -4.50
N ALA A 457 1.29 -25.76 -5.60
CA ALA A 457 2.53 -26.53 -5.56
C ALA A 457 3.65 -25.70 -4.95
N ALA A 458 4.48 -26.32 -4.10
CA ALA A 458 5.60 -25.62 -3.47
C ALA A 458 6.56 -24.99 -4.49
N SER A 459 6.74 -25.63 -5.66
CA SER A 459 7.55 -25.13 -6.75
C SER A 459 7.02 -23.82 -7.39
N GLU A 460 5.71 -23.54 -7.29
CA GLU A 460 5.13 -22.29 -7.77
C GLU A 460 5.44 -21.10 -6.86
N LEU A 461 5.68 -21.35 -5.58
CA LEU A 461 5.97 -20.31 -4.59
C LEU A 461 7.48 -20.08 -4.40
N MET A 462 8.32 -21.07 -4.63
CA MET A 462 9.79 -20.93 -4.51
C MET A 462 10.38 -19.75 -5.29
N PRO A 463 9.94 -19.44 -6.52
CA PRO A 463 10.47 -18.31 -7.27
C PRO A 463 10.27 -16.94 -6.61
N LEU A 464 9.25 -16.77 -5.77
CA LEU A 464 8.98 -15.50 -5.08
C LEU A 464 10.11 -15.08 -4.12
N SER A 465 10.92 -16.04 -3.66
CA SER A 465 12.09 -15.79 -2.80
C SER A 465 13.39 -15.57 -3.59
N LEU A 466 13.38 -15.69 -4.93
CA LEU A 466 14.56 -15.40 -5.73
C LEU A 466 14.81 -13.87 -5.77
N PRO A 467 16.05 -13.41 -5.52
CA PRO A 467 16.36 -11.97 -5.52
C PRO A 467 15.96 -11.27 -6.82
N GLU A 468 16.08 -11.96 -7.95
CA GLU A 468 15.74 -11.47 -9.29
C GLU A 468 14.23 -11.20 -9.47
N PHE A 469 13.38 -11.76 -8.62
CA PHE A 469 11.96 -11.44 -8.55
C PHE A 469 11.64 -10.59 -7.30
N ALA A 470 12.19 -10.94 -6.16
CA ALA A 470 11.86 -10.30 -4.88
C ALA A 470 12.33 -8.84 -4.77
N ASN A 471 13.51 -8.52 -5.33
CA ASN A 471 14.21 -7.26 -5.06
C ASN A 471 14.12 -6.24 -6.21
N LEU A 472 13.25 -6.45 -7.20
CA LEU A 472 13.06 -5.48 -8.27
C LEU A 472 12.10 -4.38 -7.85
N HIS A 473 12.53 -3.14 -8.08
CA HIS A 473 11.69 -1.96 -7.86
C HIS A 473 10.74 -1.74 -9.05
N PRO A 474 9.47 -1.36 -8.85
CA PRO A 474 8.48 -1.25 -9.93
C PRO A 474 8.79 -0.17 -10.97
N PHE A 475 9.60 0.83 -10.63
CA PHE A 475 9.91 1.96 -11.52
C PHE A 475 11.33 1.91 -12.10
N ILE A 476 11.95 0.73 -12.15
CA ILE A 476 13.23 0.55 -12.86
C ILE A 476 13.04 0.59 -14.39
N PRO A 477 14.10 0.89 -15.17
CA PRO A 477 14.07 0.74 -16.62
C PRO A 477 13.64 -0.66 -17.06
N SER A 478 12.85 -0.74 -18.12
CA SER A 478 12.25 -2.00 -18.60
C SER A 478 13.30 -3.06 -19.01
N ASP A 479 14.49 -2.63 -19.46
CA ASP A 479 15.62 -3.53 -19.80
C ASP A 479 16.25 -4.20 -18.57
N GLN A 480 15.88 -3.76 -17.37
CA GLN A 480 16.25 -4.42 -16.11
C GLN A 480 15.20 -5.43 -15.63
N ALA A 481 14.00 -5.45 -16.22
CA ALA A 481 12.87 -6.29 -15.83
C ALA A 481 12.43 -7.27 -16.94
N GLU A 482 13.33 -7.66 -17.84
CA GLU A 482 12.99 -8.48 -19.01
C GLU A 482 12.33 -9.82 -18.66
N GLY A 483 12.74 -10.45 -17.55
CA GLY A 483 12.12 -11.68 -17.05
C GLY A 483 10.67 -11.48 -16.63
N TYR A 484 10.35 -10.39 -15.92
CA TYR A 484 8.95 -10.06 -15.59
C TYR A 484 8.13 -9.75 -16.84
N LEU A 485 8.69 -8.99 -17.78
CA LEU A 485 8.00 -8.66 -19.03
C LEU A 485 7.73 -9.91 -19.89
N GLU A 486 8.60 -10.91 -19.84
CA GLU A 486 8.38 -12.21 -20.48
C GLU A 486 7.19 -12.94 -19.85
N ILE A 487 7.18 -13.07 -18.52
CA ILE A 487 6.06 -13.68 -17.78
C ILE A 487 4.74 -12.97 -18.12
N PHE A 488 4.73 -11.64 -18.13
CA PHE A 488 3.51 -10.88 -18.45
C PHE A 488 3.01 -11.14 -19.86
N ARG A 489 3.90 -11.22 -20.86
CA ARG A 489 3.53 -11.52 -22.25
C ARG A 489 2.99 -12.94 -22.39
N GLU A 490 3.67 -13.92 -21.82
CA GLU A 490 3.27 -15.33 -21.88
C GLU A 490 1.93 -15.54 -21.20
N LEU A 491 1.80 -15.10 -19.94
CA LEU A 491 0.56 -15.21 -19.18
C LEU A 491 -0.62 -14.51 -19.88
N SER A 492 -0.41 -13.32 -20.43
CA SER A 492 -1.45 -12.60 -21.17
C SER A 492 -1.88 -13.36 -22.42
N SER A 493 -0.93 -13.94 -23.15
CA SER A 493 -1.21 -14.79 -24.33
C SER A 493 -2.03 -16.02 -23.95
N ASP A 494 -1.61 -16.73 -22.91
CA ASP A 494 -2.26 -17.95 -22.44
C ASP A 494 -3.68 -17.68 -21.95
N LEU A 495 -3.88 -16.57 -21.23
CA LEU A 495 -5.21 -16.13 -20.78
C LEU A 495 -6.11 -15.75 -21.98
N CYS A 496 -5.59 -15.04 -22.97
CA CYS A 496 -6.35 -14.75 -24.20
C CYS A 496 -6.76 -16.03 -24.93
N GLN A 497 -5.85 -16.99 -25.09
CA GLN A 497 -6.14 -18.27 -25.75
C GLN A 497 -7.17 -19.09 -24.97
N SER A 498 -7.06 -19.13 -23.65
CA SER A 498 -7.95 -19.92 -22.78
C SER A 498 -9.36 -19.34 -22.69
N THR A 499 -9.51 -18.02 -22.76
CA THR A 499 -10.79 -17.32 -22.59
C THR A 499 -11.44 -16.89 -23.91
N GLY A 500 -10.67 -16.85 -25.00
CA GLY A 500 -11.12 -16.33 -26.29
C GLY A 500 -11.20 -14.81 -26.38
N PHE A 501 -10.72 -14.07 -25.38
CA PHE A 501 -10.65 -12.61 -25.43
C PHE A 501 -9.44 -12.12 -26.25
N ALA A 502 -9.59 -10.94 -26.85
CA ALA A 502 -8.53 -10.32 -27.66
C ALA A 502 -7.40 -9.72 -26.83
N ALA A 503 -7.67 -9.35 -25.58
CA ALA A 503 -6.70 -8.74 -24.66
C ALA A 503 -7.04 -9.04 -23.20
N VAL A 504 -6.02 -8.98 -22.35
CA VAL A 504 -6.10 -9.18 -20.90
C VAL A 504 -5.29 -8.10 -20.19
N SER A 505 -5.80 -7.59 -19.06
CA SER A 505 -5.05 -6.74 -18.15
C SER A 505 -4.69 -7.52 -16.90
N LEU A 506 -3.43 -7.47 -16.47
CA LEU A 506 -2.92 -8.05 -15.24
C LEU A 506 -2.87 -7.02 -14.09
N GLN A 507 -3.33 -5.78 -14.31
CA GLN A 507 -3.30 -4.69 -13.33
C GLN A 507 -4.20 -4.90 -12.10
N PRO A 508 -5.43 -5.44 -12.19
CA PRO A 508 -6.29 -5.60 -11.02
C PRO A 508 -5.66 -6.51 -9.97
N ASN A 509 -5.54 -6.01 -8.75
CA ASN A 509 -4.86 -6.69 -7.62
C ASN A 509 -5.83 -7.48 -6.71
N SER A 510 -7.10 -7.59 -7.10
CA SER A 510 -8.12 -8.44 -6.45
C SER A 510 -9.29 -8.71 -7.38
N GLY A 511 -10.14 -9.69 -7.03
CA GLY A 511 -11.36 -9.98 -7.80
C GLY A 511 -12.29 -8.77 -7.90
N ALA A 512 -12.50 -8.04 -6.79
CA ALA A 512 -13.33 -6.83 -6.78
C ALA A 512 -12.75 -5.71 -7.68
N GLN A 513 -11.43 -5.58 -7.76
CA GLN A 513 -10.79 -4.61 -8.67
C GLN A 513 -10.88 -5.08 -10.13
N GLY A 514 -10.90 -6.39 -10.39
CA GLY A 514 -11.18 -6.94 -11.72
C GLY A 514 -12.60 -6.62 -12.19
N GLU A 515 -13.61 -6.77 -11.31
CA GLU A 515 -14.99 -6.36 -11.58
C GLU A 515 -15.06 -4.86 -11.91
N TYR A 516 -14.43 -4.03 -11.10
CA TYR A 516 -14.39 -2.59 -11.30
C TYR A 516 -13.73 -2.21 -12.63
N ALA A 517 -12.58 -2.79 -12.95
CA ALA A 517 -11.86 -2.55 -14.21
C ALA A 517 -12.71 -2.95 -15.42
N GLY A 518 -13.42 -4.08 -15.35
CA GLY A 518 -14.35 -4.53 -16.38
C GLY A 518 -15.51 -3.55 -16.60
N LEU A 519 -16.13 -3.09 -15.53
CA LEU A 519 -17.23 -2.12 -15.58
C LEU A 519 -16.76 -0.75 -16.11
N MET A 520 -15.58 -0.30 -15.70
CA MET A 520 -14.98 0.94 -16.23
C MET A 520 -14.68 0.83 -17.73
N THR A 521 -14.21 -0.34 -18.20
CA THR A 521 -13.99 -0.59 -19.62
C THR A 521 -15.30 -0.55 -20.41
N ILE A 522 -16.36 -1.20 -19.89
CA ILE A 522 -17.71 -1.17 -20.50
C ILE A 522 -18.23 0.26 -20.56
N ARG A 523 -18.12 1.02 -19.47
CA ARG A 523 -18.52 2.42 -19.42
C ARG A 523 -17.76 3.28 -20.43
N ALA A 524 -16.43 3.14 -20.49
CA ALA A 524 -15.61 3.87 -21.46
C ALA A 524 -16.00 3.54 -22.91
N TYR A 525 -16.31 2.27 -23.20
CA TYR A 525 -16.82 1.85 -24.50
C TYR A 525 -18.12 2.57 -24.86
N HIS A 526 -19.10 2.62 -23.96
CA HIS A 526 -20.36 3.32 -24.21
C HIS A 526 -20.16 4.83 -24.37
N LEU A 527 -19.35 5.45 -23.53
CA LEU A 527 -19.05 6.88 -23.63
C LEU A 527 -18.38 7.24 -24.96
N SER A 528 -17.42 6.42 -25.45
CA SER A 528 -16.73 6.64 -26.71
C SER A 528 -17.63 6.55 -27.95
N ARG A 529 -18.81 5.94 -27.81
CA ARG A 529 -19.81 5.79 -28.88
C ARG A 529 -20.97 6.80 -28.77
N GLY A 530 -20.95 7.68 -27.75
CA GLY A 530 -22.07 8.59 -27.48
C GLY A 530 -23.25 7.93 -26.76
N ASP A 531 -23.09 6.70 -26.27
CA ASP A 531 -24.11 5.91 -25.58
C ASP A 531 -24.04 6.07 -24.05
N GLY A 532 -23.66 7.24 -23.55
CA GLY A 532 -23.50 7.51 -22.11
C GLY A 532 -24.75 7.26 -21.26
N HIS A 533 -25.93 7.20 -21.89
CA HIS A 533 -27.21 6.83 -21.26
C HIS A 533 -27.27 5.34 -20.84
N ARG A 534 -26.39 4.47 -21.37
CA ARG A 534 -26.28 3.08 -20.97
C ARG A 534 -25.45 2.93 -19.70
N ASN A 535 -26.01 3.41 -18.62
CA ASN A 535 -25.38 3.45 -17.29
C ASN A 535 -26.05 2.56 -16.25
N VAL A 536 -26.99 1.70 -16.65
CA VAL A 536 -27.71 0.77 -15.78
C VAL A 536 -27.05 -0.61 -15.78
N ALA A 537 -26.75 -1.13 -14.58
CA ALA A 537 -26.29 -2.51 -14.36
C ALA A 537 -27.44 -3.37 -13.82
N LEU A 538 -27.89 -4.35 -14.60
CA LEU A 538 -28.89 -5.34 -14.19
C LEU A 538 -28.21 -6.45 -13.39
N ILE A 539 -28.45 -6.53 -12.08
CA ILE A 539 -27.74 -7.43 -11.18
C ILE A 539 -28.70 -8.41 -10.51
N PRO A 540 -28.53 -9.73 -10.64
CA PRO A 540 -29.36 -10.72 -9.97
C PRO A 540 -29.33 -10.56 -8.45
N SER A 541 -30.46 -10.81 -7.78
CA SER A 541 -30.54 -10.74 -6.32
C SER A 541 -29.61 -11.75 -5.63
N SER A 542 -29.27 -12.85 -6.29
CA SER A 542 -28.30 -13.87 -5.84
C SER A 542 -26.84 -13.49 -6.07
N ALA A 543 -26.53 -12.40 -6.80
CA ALA A 543 -25.16 -12.01 -7.09
C ALA A 543 -24.38 -11.66 -5.82
N HIS A 544 -23.07 -11.90 -5.86
CA HIS A 544 -22.17 -11.50 -4.78
C HIS A 544 -22.25 -9.98 -4.50
N GLY A 545 -22.08 -9.57 -3.26
CA GLY A 545 -22.21 -8.17 -2.85
C GLY A 545 -21.20 -7.22 -3.49
N THR A 546 -20.05 -7.72 -4.00
CA THR A 546 -19.08 -6.91 -4.73
C THR A 546 -19.62 -6.39 -6.07
N ASN A 547 -20.51 -7.14 -6.75
CA ASN A 547 -21.04 -6.76 -8.06
C ASN A 547 -21.80 -5.42 -8.01
N PRO A 548 -22.83 -5.25 -7.15
CA PRO A 548 -23.52 -3.96 -7.04
C PRO A 548 -22.62 -2.86 -6.49
N ALA A 549 -21.71 -3.16 -5.55
CA ALA A 549 -20.78 -2.16 -5.04
C ALA A 549 -19.81 -1.65 -6.13
N SER A 550 -19.24 -2.55 -6.94
CA SER A 550 -18.37 -2.19 -8.06
C SER A 550 -19.11 -1.38 -9.13
N ALA A 551 -20.37 -1.70 -9.41
CA ALA A 551 -21.20 -0.96 -10.37
C ALA A 551 -21.44 0.49 -9.92
N VAL A 552 -21.79 0.71 -8.66
CA VAL A 552 -21.96 2.06 -8.09
C VAL A 552 -20.65 2.85 -8.14
N MET A 553 -19.52 2.23 -7.79
CA MET A 553 -18.20 2.87 -7.86
C MET A 553 -17.78 3.22 -9.29
N ALA A 554 -18.23 2.44 -10.28
CA ALA A 554 -18.06 2.77 -11.70
C ALA A 554 -19.06 3.83 -12.20
N GLY A 555 -19.88 4.43 -11.33
CA GLY A 555 -20.88 5.44 -11.67
C GLY A 555 -22.08 4.89 -12.43
N MET A 556 -22.42 3.61 -12.22
CA MET A 556 -23.59 2.96 -12.82
C MET A 556 -24.73 2.89 -11.81
N GLU A 557 -25.94 2.95 -12.30
CA GLU A 557 -27.17 2.69 -11.53
C GLU A 557 -27.40 1.18 -11.41
N VAL A 558 -27.71 0.70 -10.21
CA VAL A 558 -27.97 -0.72 -9.96
C VAL A 558 -29.45 -1.00 -9.96
N VAL A 559 -29.90 -1.87 -10.86
CA VAL A 559 -31.26 -2.40 -10.89
C VAL A 559 -31.21 -3.89 -10.56
N VAL A 560 -31.81 -4.27 -9.43
CA VAL A 560 -31.78 -5.65 -8.96
C VAL A 560 -32.84 -6.48 -9.71
N VAL A 561 -32.42 -7.58 -10.33
CA VAL A 561 -33.26 -8.56 -11.01
C VAL A 561 -33.58 -9.70 -10.02
N LYS A 562 -34.83 -10.13 -9.98
CA LYS A 562 -35.28 -11.24 -9.12
C LYS A 562 -34.68 -12.57 -9.56
N CYS A 563 -34.56 -13.48 -8.60
CA CYS A 563 -34.26 -14.90 -8.84
C CYS A 563 -35.47 -15.75 -8.46
N ASP A 564 -35.60 -16.89 -9.14
CA ASP A 564 -36.61 -17.92 -8.79
C ASP A 564 -36.19 -18.69 -7.51
N GLU A 565 -37.02 -19.65 -7.09
CA GLU A 565 -36.80 -20.47 -5.90
C GLU A 565 -35.54 -21.39 -6.02
N ASN A 566 -35.08 -21.63 -7.24
CA ASN A 566 -33.90 -22.43 -7.52
C ASN A 566 -32.61 -21.57 -7.65
N GLY A 567 -32.72 -20.24 -7.47
CA GLY A 567 -31.62 -19.29 -7.58
C GLY A 567 -31.30 -18.85 -9.02
N ASN A 568 -32.09 -19.27 -10.03
CA ASN A 568 -31.93 -18.83 -11.41
C ASN A 568 -32.51 -17.42 -11.60
N VAL A 569 -31.98 -16.68 -12.57
CA VAL A 569 -32.49 -15.36 -12.93
C VAL A 569 -33.94 -15.47 -13.45
N ASP A 570 -34.87 -14.70 -12.86
CA ASP A 570 -36.22 -14.56 -13.40
C ASP A 570 -36.20 -13.81 -14.73
N ILE A 571 -36.37 -14.56 -15.82
CA ILE A 571 -36.30 -14.03 -17.20
C ILE A 571 -37.44 -13.01 -17.46
N SER A 572 -38.59 -13.16 -16.82
CA SER A 572 -39.70 -12.23 -16.99
C SER A 572 -39.38 -10.88 -16.34
N ASP A 573 -38.83 -10.90 -15.12
CA ASP A 573 -38.38 -9.69 -14.41
C ASP A 573 -37.21 -9.03 -15.13
N LEU A 574 -36.25 -9.84 -15.64
CA LEU A 574 -35.13 -9.34 -16.43
C LEU A 574 -35.61 -8.59 -17.68
N LYS A 575 -36.50 -9.18 -18.47
CA LYS A 575 -37.05 -8.55 -19.67
C LYS A 575 -37.80 -7.25 -19.35
N ALA A 576 -38.61 -7.25 -18.27
CA ALA A 576 -39.33 -6.05 -17.85
C ALA A 576 -38.42 -4.91 -17.41
N LYS A 577 -37.24 -5.21 -16.86
CA LYS A 577 -36.25 -4.20 -16.40
C LYS A 577 -35.27 -3.80 -17.49
N ALA A 578 -35.11 -4.59 -18.54
CA ALA A 578 -34.24 -4.27 -19.67
C ALA A 578 -34.95 -3.43 -20.75
N ALA A 579 -36.29 -3.36 -20.73
CA ALA A 579 -37.13 -2.53 -21.60
C ALA A 579 -37.19 -1.08 -21.08
#